data_e65d1b564c72ffed7cb082b1ccaa01d0
#
_entry.id   e65d1b564c72ffed7cb082b1ccaa01d0
#
_cell.length_a   1.000
_cell.length_b   1.000
_cell.length_c   1.000
_cell.angle_alpha   90.00
_cell.angle_beta   90.00
_cell.angle_gamma   90.00
#
_symmetry.space_group_name_H-M   'P 1'
#
loop_
_entity.id
_entity.type
_entity.pdbx_description
1 polymer ?
#
loop_
_entity_poly.entity_id
_entity_poly.type
_entity_poly.pdbx_seq_one_letter_code
_entity_poly.pdbx_strand_id
1 'polypeptide(L)'
;MANASDFLIGANDEHGLNPPTVGKRTPIMPYINRSFYENEFNKQAKLQFILACLRCGFRVYDVHPEVQDVSVSNRVVRTNRAGVSLVVTFAYNASGDGTTFNSAQGVEVYYSPYNIYSNQSRLLSQNVYNKVLQFTGRPGRKIGTLSVGMLSNVRCPATLIEAGFMTNFTEAKLMLNPIFVLNVGEGACAGVCEYLNVPYVERTLSAYPVIRQGSRGNFVVSLQYLLNMYEFNLSTDGIFGAGTTRAVKQFQTNNNLTADGIVGRATWQALLNTNPSSQVLRRGSRTSAVMYLQRLLLSYLYPITNLDGIFGAETERAVRAFQTENGLTADGIVGPATWRALFNSVGRPQT
;
A
#
# COMPACT_ATOMS: atom_id res chain seq x y z
N MET A 1 23.24 15.84 -8.58
CA MET A 1 22.07 14.99 -8.38
C MET A 1 20.94 15.55 -9.23
N ALA A 2 20.13 14.69 -9.82
CA ALA A 2 18.97 15.14 -10.60
C ALA A 2 17.90 15.73 -9.67
N ASN A 3 17.08 16.66 -10.18
CA ASN A 3 15.99 17.24 -9.41
C ASN A 3 14.77 16.30 -9.54
N ALA A 4 14.24 15.81 -8.42
CA ALA A 4 13.09 14.90 -8.40
C ALA A 4 11.86 15.47 -9.15
N SER A 5 11.61 16.76 -9.06
CA SER A 5 10.48 17.43 -9.73
C SER A 5 10.53 17.41 -11.27
N ASP A 6 11.71 17.09 -11.85
CA ASP A 6 11.85 16.97 -13.31
C ASP A 6 11.23 15.67 -13.83
N PHE A 7 11.01 14.69 -12.95
CA PHE A 7 10.47 13.38 -13.31
C PHE A 7 8.98 13.25 -12.97
N LEU A 8 8.21 12.69 -13.91
CA LEU A 8 6.84 12.27 -13.71
C LEU A 8 6.81 10.72 -13.61
N ILE A 9 6.53 10.21 -12.43
CA ILE A 9 6.55 8.77 -12.15
C ILE A 9 5.16 8.18 -12.36
N GLY A 10 5.03 7.20 -13.26
CA GLY A 10 3.82 6.42 -13.45
C GLY A 10 3.68 5.35 -12.36
N ALA A 11 2.53 5.30 -11.69
CA ALA A 11 2.18 4.27 -10.72
C ALA A 11 0.98 3.47 -11.24
N ASN A 12 1.14 2.17 -11.39
CA ASN A 12 0.09 1.26 -11.87
C ASN A 12 -0.10 0.10 -10.90
N ASP A 13 -1.32 -0.38 -10.78
CA ASP A 13 -1.68 -1.64 -10.12
C ASP A 13 -2.31 -2.57 -11.13
N GLU A 14 -2.00 -3.87 -11.06
CA GLU A 14 -2.74 -4.85 -11.86
C GLU A 14 -4.10 -5.13 -11.23
N HIS A 15 -5.07 -5.43 -12.09
CA HIS A 15 -6.45 -5.81 -11.75
C HIS A 15 -7.26 -4.78 -10.95
N GLY A 16 -8.56 -4.70 -11.26
CA GLY A 16 -9.57 -3.96 -10.49
C GLY A 16 -10.47 -4.90 -9.67
N LEU A 17 -11.48 -4.34 -8.99
CA LEU A 17 -12.41 -5.12 -8.15
C LEU A 17 -13.41 -5.97 -8.95
N ASN A 18 -13.76 -5.58 -10.19
CA ASN A 18 -14.79 -6.22 -11.00
C ASN A 18 -14.28 -6.63 -12.39
N PRO A 19 -14.99 -7.57 -13.07
CA PRO A 19 -14.63 -8.04 -14.42
C PRO A 19 -14.23 -6.90 -15.37
N PRO A 20 -13.28 -7.13 -16.31
CA PRO A 20 -13.04 -8.40 -16.99
C PRO A 20 -11.96 -9.30 -16.37
N THR A 21 -11.16 -8.84 -15.43
CA THR A 21 -10.03 -9.62 -14.89
C THR A 21 -10.24 -10.09 -13.46
N VAL A 22 -11.46 -10.46 -13.10
CA VAL A 22 -11.74 -11.21 -11.87
C VAL A 22 -10.99 -12.52 -11.95
N GLY A 23 -9.88 -12.63 -11.28
CA GLY A 23 -9.27 -13.91 -11.43
C GLY A 23 -8.19 -14.26 -10.46
N LYS A 24 -7.41 -13.32 -10.02
CA LYS A 24 -6.32 -13.67 -9.13
C LYS A 24 -6.72 -13.41 -7.68
N ARG A 25 -6.71 -14.50 -6.93
CA ARG A 25 -7.05 -14.54 -5.52
C ARG A 25 -6.28 -15.67 -4.86
N THR A 26 -6.11 -15.58 -3.55
CA THR A 26 -5.61 -16.70 -2.76
C THR A 26 -6.58 -17.88 -2.84
N PRO A 27 -6.13 -19.12 -2.58
CA PRO A 27 -7.01 -20.17 -2.10
C PRO A 27 -7.85 -19.65 -0.92
N ILE A 28 -8.92 -20.36 -0.55
CA ILE A 28 -9.73 -19.98 0.61
C ILE A 28 -8.85 -19.97 1.87
N MET A 29 -8.77 -18.83 2.53
CA MET A 29 -8.01 -18.68 3.77
C MET A 29 -8.78 -19.35 4.91
N PRO A 30 -8.15 -20.27 5.67
CA PRO A 30 -8.78 -20.89 6.83
C PRO A 30 -9.15 -19.83 7.89
N TYR A 31 -10.00 -20.20 8.85
CA TYR A 31 -10.55 -19.37 9.93
C TYR A 31 -11.47 -18.23 9.50
N ILE A 32 -11.26 -17.62 8.34
CA ILE A 32 -12.05 -16.50 7.83
C ILE A 32 -12.94 -16.90 6.63
N ASN A 33 -12.74 -18.09 6.08
CA ASN A 33 -13.51 -18.66 4.97
C ASN A 33 -13.71 -17.70 3.78
N ARG A 34 -12.65 -16.95 3.43
CA ARG A 34 -12.63 -16.09 2.24
C ARG A 34 -11.27 -16.15 1.55
N SER A 35 -11.24 -15.78 0.26
CA SER A 35 -10.00 -15.49 -0.45
C SER A 35 -9.65 -14.01 -0.32
N PHE A 36 -8.36 -13.67 -0.37
CA PHE A 36 -7.89 -12.32 -0.61
C PHE A 36 -7.71 -12.10 -2.10
N TYR A 37 -8.21 -11.00 -2.63
CA TYR A 37 -8.06 -10.67 -4.03
C TYR A 37 -6.75 -9.91 -4.27
N GLU A 38 -6.12 -10.13 -5.41
CA GLU A 38 -4.85 -9.51 -5.75
C GLU A 38 -4.90 -7.98 -5.73
N ASN A 39 -5.98 -7.39 -6.20
CA ASN A 39 -6.17 -5.94 -6.20
C ASN A 39 -6.25 -5.33 -4.79
N GLU A 40 -6.63 -6.10 -3.75
CA GLU A 40 -6.60 -5.63 -2.35
C GLU A 40 -5.15 -5.29 -1.92
N PHE A 41 -4.17 -6.04 -2.43
CA PHE A 41 -2.75 -5.75 -2.26
C PHE A 41 -2.26 -4.67 -3.22
N ASN A 42 -2.47 -4.88 -4.54
CA ASN A 42 -1.87 -4.06 -5.59
C ASN A 42 -2.19 -2.58 -5.42
N LYS A 43 -3.45 -2.26 -5.14
CA LYS A 43 -3.92 -0.89 -4.93
C LYS A 43 -3.26 -0.24 -3.70
N GLN A 44 -3.10 -0.99 -2.62
CA GLN A 44 -2.48 -0.47 -1.40
C GLN A 44 -0.97 -0.27 -1.58
N ALA A 45 -0.26 -1.22 -2.21
CA ALA A 45 1.17 -1.11 -2.48
C ALA A 45 1.46 0.08 -3.42
N LYS A 46 0.67 0.24 -4.49
CA LYS A 46 0.72 1.40 -5.38
C LYS A 46 0.54 2.71 -4.59
N LEU A 47 -0.43 2.78 -3.69
CA LEU A 47 -0.65 3.98 -2.88
C LEU A 47 0.56 4.31 -2.01
N GLN A 48 1.15 3.32 -1.34
CA GLN A 48 2.37 3.56 -0.53
C GLN A 48 3.53 4.06 -1.40
N PHE A 49 3.69 3.52 -2.60
CA PHE A 49 4.66 3.99 -3.58
C PHE A 49 4.40 5.45 -4.00
N ILE A 50 3.15 5.81 -4.32
CA ILE A 50 2.76 7.19 -4.65
C ILE A 50 3.15 8.14 -3.51
N LEU A 51 2.79 7.82 -2.28
CA LEU A 51 3.09 8.64 -1.11
C LEU A 51 4.61 8.80 -0.88
N ALA A 52 5.38 7.74 -1.08
CA ALA A 52 6.83 7.77 -0.99
C ALA A 52 7.46 8.63 -2.09
N CYS A 53 7.02 8.50 -3.34
CA CYS A 53 7.47 9.30 -4.46
C CYS A 53 7.18 10.80 -4.27
N LEU A 54 5.96 11.14 -3.81
CA LEU A 54 5.59 12.53 -3.52
C LEU A 54 6.46 13.13 -2.40
N ARG A 55 6.77 12.36 -1.36
CA ARG A 55 7.67 12.76 -0.26
C ARG A 55 9.11 12.99 -0.77
N CYS A 56 9.57 12.18 -1.70
CA CYS A 56 10.88 12.36 -2.35
C CYS A 56 10.91 13.52 -3.37
N GLY A 57 9.79 14.20 -3.60
CA GLY A 57 9.70 15.38 -4.49
C GLY A 57 9.33 15.08 -5.94
N PHE A 58 9.08 13.82 -6.30
CA PHE A 58 8.64 13.46 -7.64
C PHE A 58 7.22 13.97 -7.94
N ARG A 59 6.94 14.26 -9.19
CA ARG A 59 5.57 14.32 -9.69
C ARG A 59 5.08 12.89 -9.94
N VAL A 60 3.82 12.60 -9.68
CA VAL A 60 3.26 11.25 -9.84
C VAL A 60 2.02 11.28 -10.71
N TYR A 61 1.90 10.30 -11.59
CA TYR A 61 0.71 10.01 -12.38
C TYR A 61 0.15 8.64 -11.98
N ASP A 62 -1.04 8.65 -11.35
CA ASP A 62 -1.78 7.42 -11.07
C ASP A 62 -2.44 6.93 -12.37
N VAL A 63 -1.95 5.82 -12.90
CA VAL A 63 -2.41 5.25 -14.17
C VAL A 63 -3.82 4.67 -14.06
N HIS A 64 -4.15 4.16 -12.85
CA HIS A 64 -5.41 3.48 -12.57
C HIS A 64 -5.97 3.93 -11.21
N PRO A 65 -6.54 5.14 -11.12
CA PRO A 65 -7.12 5.64 -9.86
C PRO A 65 -8.47 5.00 -9.53
N GLU A 66 -9.15 4.40 -10.51
CA GLU A 66 -10.48 3.84 -10.37
C GLU A 66 -10.49 2.59 -9.46
N VAL A 67 -11.66 2.28 -8.91
CA VAL A 67 -11.92 1.01 -8.21
C VAL A 67 -12.20 -0.11 -9.23
N GLN A 68 -12.88 0.23 -10.32
CA GLN A 68 -13.23 -0.67 -11.40
C GLN A 68 -12.00 -1.00 -12.25
N ASP A 69 -11.96 -2.19 -12.83
CA ASP A 69 -10.84 -2.57 -13.70
C ASP A 69 -10.83 -1.75 -15.00
N VAL A 70 -9.63 -1.40 -15.42
CA VAL A 70 -9.36 -0.71 -16.69
C VAL A 70 -8.48 -1.61 -17.55
N SER A 71 -8.87 -1.82 -18.78
CA SER A 71 -8.12 -2.69 -19.70
C SER A 71 -6.65 -2.28 -19.81
N VAL A 72 -5.76 -3.26 -19.97
CA VAL A 72 -4.31 -3.01 -20.11
C VAL A 72 -4.03 -2.05 -21.28
N SER A 73 -4.76 -2.16 -22.40
CA SER A 73 -4.61 -1.25 -23.53
C SER A 73 -4.92 0.21 -23.16
N ASN A 74 -5.97 0.45 -22.39
CA ASN A 74 -6.31 1.79 -21.92
C ASN A 74 -5.27 2.34 -20.94
N ARG A 75 -4.73 1.50 -20.04
CA ARG A 75 -3.64 1.89 -19.12
C ARG A 75 -2.38 2.27 -19.90
N VAL A 76 -2.02 1.52 -20.95
CA VAL A 76 -0.91 1.85 -21.87
C VAL A 76 -1.13 3.20 -22.54
N VAL A 77 -2.34 3.43 -23.09
CA VAL A 77 -2.70 4.71 -23.74
C VAL A 77 -2.58 5.87 -22.74
N ARG A 78 -3.11 5.73 -21.53
CA ARG A 78 -3.02 6.74 -20.46
C ARG A 78 -1.56 7.05 -20.10
N THR A 79 -0.74 6.01 -19.88
CA THR A 79 0.68 6.12 -19.55
C THR A 79 1.45 6.86 -20.61
N ASN A 80 1.26 6.48 -21.89
CA ASN A 80 1.93 7.09 -23.03
C ASN A 80 1.49 8.55 -23.25
N ARG A 81 0.19 8.85 -23.02
CA ARG A 81 -0.36 10.21 -23.15
C ARG A 81 0.14 11.14 -22.05
N ALA A 82 0.32 10.61 -20.83
CA ALA A 82 0.83 11.38 -19.71
C ALA A 82 2.32 11.73 -19.86
N GLY A 83 3.07 11.01 -20.69
CA GLY A 83 4.49 11.23 -20.89
C GLY A 83 5.33 10.97 -19.64
N VAL A 84 5.02 9.91 -18.89
CA VAL A 84 5.74 9.57 -17.68
C VAL A 84 7.21 9.23 -17.98
N SER A 85 8.10 9.57 -17.05
CA SER A 85 9.53 9.29 -17.15
C SER A 85 9.86 7.81 -16.99
N LEU A 86 9.07 7.10 -16.22
CA LEU A 86 9.08 5.65 -16.03
C LEU A 86 7.75 5.20 -15.43
N VAL A 87 7.46 3.89 -15.44
CA VAL A 87 6.29 3.31 -14.78
C VAL A 87 6.64 2.10 -13.93
N VAL A 88 6.07 2.03 -12.74
CA VAL A 88 6.16 0.89 -11.82
C VAL A 88 4.77 0.28 -11.67
N THR A 89 4.67 -1.03 -11.91
CA THR A 89 3.43 -1.81 -11.76
C THR A 89 3.53 -2.74 -10.56
N PHE A 90 2.46 -2.82 -9.78
CA PHE A 90 2.35 -3.67 -8.59
C PHE A 90 1.42 -4.83 -8.87
N ALA A 91 1.88 -6.04 -8.52
CA ALA A 91 1.21 -7.30 -8.68
C ALA A 91 1.58 -8.29 -7.56
N TYR A 92 0.83 -9.39 -7.46
CA TYR A 92 1.09 -10.48 -6.53
C TYR A 92 0.91 -11.82 -7.23
N ASN A 93 1.97 -12.60 -7.35
CA ASN A 93 2.04 -13.78 -8.20
C ASN A 93 1.16 -14.94 -7.71
N ALA A 94 0.93 -15.89 -8.60
CA ALA A 94 0.32 -17.18 -8.31
C ALA A 94 1.12 -18.31 -8.98
N SER A 95 1.17 -19.48 -8.34
CA SER A 95 1.78 -20.68 -8.88
C SER A 95 0.77 -21.82 -8.87
N GLY A 96 0.79 -22.69 -9.91
CA GLY A 96 -0.19 -23.73 -10.08
C GLY A 96 -1.55 -23.22 -10.57
N ASP A 97 -2.62 -23.93 -10.23
CA ASP A 97 -4.00 -23.62 -10.64
C ASP A 97 -4.70 -22.52 -9.79
N GLY A 98 -4.03 -22.07 -8.73
CA GLY A 98 -4.57 -21.02 -7.85
C GLY A 98 -5.62 -21.53 -6.83
N THR A 99 -5.91 -22.83 -6.80
CA THR A 99 -6.97 -23.39 -5.92
C THR A 99 -6.43 -23.92 -4.60
N THR A 100 -5.14 -24.26 -4.55
CA THR A 100 -4.48 -24.85 -3.38
C THR A 100 -3.21 -24.09 -3.02
N PHE A 101 -2.85 -24.09 -1.74
CA PHE A 101 -1.58 -23.54 -1.28
C PHE A 101 -0.41 -24.46 -1.66
N ASN A 102 0.72 -23.85 -2.01
CA ASN A 102 1.96 -24.52 -2.39
C ASN A 102 3.18 -23.79 -1.81
N SER A 103 4.39 -24.28 -2.13
CA SER A 103 5.65 -23.77 -1.57
C SER A 103 6.29 -22.64 -2.37
N ALA A 104 5.70 -22.19 -3.49
CA ALA A 104 6.25 -21.08 -4.27
C ALA A 104 6.26 -19.80 -3.41
N GLN A 105 7.41 -19.10 -3.35
CA GLN A 105 7.57 -17.92 -2.51
C GLN A 105 8.65 -16.99 -3.05
N GLY A 106 8.63 -15.74 -2.57
CA GLY A 106 9.68 -14.76 -2.84
C GLY A 106 9.30 -13.73 -3.90
N VAL A 107 10.09 -12.67 -3.94
CA VAL A 107 9.86 -11.53 -4.84
C VAL A 107 10.42 -11.82 -6.22
N GLU A 108 9.63 -11.50 -7.25
CA GLU A 108 10.06 -11.48 -8.64
C GLU A 108 9.85 -10.07 -9.21
N VAL A 109 10.75 -9.62 -10.08
CA VAL A 109 10.58 -8.34 -10.77
C VAL A 109 10.80 -8.56 -12.26
N TYR A 110 9.96 -7.94 -13.07
CA TYR A 110 9.93 -8.17 -14.51
C TYR A 110 10.09 -6.88 -15.31
N TYR A 111 10.75 -7.01 -16.47
CA TYR A 111 10.77 -6.02 -17.55
C TYR A 111 10.47 -6.70 -18.90
N SER A 112 10.25 -5.92 -19.96
CA SER A 112 10.06 -6.52 -21.28
C SER A 112 11.28 -6.29 -22.18
N PRO A 113 11.76 -7.35 -22.87
CA PRO A 113 12.82 -7.21 -23.87
C PRO A 113 12.29 -6.50 -25.14
N TYR A 114 10.99 -6.39 -25.32
CA TYR A 114 10.33 -5.75 -26.46
C TYR A 114 10.03 -4.27 -26.25
N ASN A 115 10.26 -3.72 -25.05
CA ASN A 115 10.15 -2.30 -24.79
C ASN A 115 11.30 -1.56 -25.49
N ILE A 116 11.02 -0.42 -26.11
CA ILE A 116 12.06 0.42 -26.76
C ILE A 116 13.12 0.92 -25.75
N TYR A 117 12.79 0.92 -24.46
CA TYR A 117 13.70 1.23 -23.33
C TYR A 117 14.10 -0.03 -22.54
N SER A 118 14.24 -1.19 -23.20
CA SER A 118 14.47 -2.47 -22.53
C SER A 118 15.69 -2.47 -21.61
N ASN A 119 16.82 -1.87 -22.02
CA ASN A 119 18.01 -1.77 -21.18
C ASN A 119 17.78 -0.91 -19.95
N GLN A 120 17.11 0.23 -20.09
CA GLN A 120 16.75 1.11 -18.97
C GLN A 120 15.74 0.42 -18.05
N SER A 121 14.77 -0.31 -18.62
CA SER A 121 13.80 -1.10 -17.86
C SER A 121 14.48 -2.20 -17.04
N ARG A 122 15.51 -2.87 -17.59
CA ARG A 122 16.29 -3.86 -16.87
C ARG A 122 17.06 -3.24 -15.69
N LEU A 123 17.68 -2.08 -15.88
CA LEU A 123 18.38 -1.36 -14.81
C LEU A 123 17.39 -0.87 -13.72
N LEU A 124 16.24 -0.31 -14.12
CA LEU A 124 15.19 0.06 -13.19
C LEU A 124 14.72 -1.15 -12.37
N SER A 125 14.45 -2.28 -13.04
CA SER A 125 14.03 -3.52 -12.37
C SER A 125 15.07 -4.02 -11.37
N GLN A 126 16.37 -3.91 -11.69
CA GLN A 126 17.45 -4.30 -10.76
C GLN A 126 17.45 -3.45 -9.48
N ASN A 127 17.35 -2.12 -9.63
CA ASN A 127 17.34 -1.22 -8.47
C ASN A 127 16.08 -1.44 -7.62
N VAL A 128 14.92 -1.54 -8.26
CA VAL A 128 13.64 -1.80 -7.58
C VAL A 128 13.68 -3.15 -6.84
N TYR A 129 14.14 -4.22 -7.49
CA TYR A 129 14.27 -5.54 -6.89
C TYR A 129 15.14 -5.50 -5.62
N ASN A 130 16.33 -4.95 -5.71
CA ASN A 130 17.25 -4.89 -4.58
C ASN A 130 16.65 -4.16 -3.38
N LYS A 131 16.00 -3.01 -3.62
CA LYS A 131 15.38 -2.22 -2.54
C LYS A 131 14.13 -2.86 -1.98
N VAL A 132 13.28 -3.47 -2.79
CA VAL A 132 12.11 -4.20 -2.30
C VAL A 132 12.55 -5.35 -1.39
N LEU A 133 13.59 -6.11 -1.75
CA LEU A 133 14.15 -7.14 -0.87
C LEU A 133 14.68 -6.56 0.44
N GLN A 134 15.44 -5.46 0.36
CA GLN A 134 15.99 -4.77 1.54
C GLN A 134 14.90 -4.30 2.51
N PHE A 135 13.81 -3.70 2.00
CA PHE A 135 12.75 -3.16 2.82
C PHE A 135 11.80 -4.23 3.38
N THR A 136 11.54 -5.28 2.62
CA THR A 136 10.58 -6.33 3.00
C THR A 136 11.19 -7.48 3.78
N GLY A 137 12.50 -7.67 3.67
CA GLY A 137 13.19 -8.85 4.21
C GLY A 137 12.76 -10.17 3.54
N ARG A 138 12.05 -10.11 2.41
CA ARG A 138 11.60 -11.31 1.70
C ARG A 138 12.72 -11.93 0.87
N PRO A 139 12.70 -13.26 0.66
CA PRO A 139 13.65 -13.89 -0.24
C PRO A 139 13.46 -13.39 -1.67
N GLY A 140 14.56 -13.11 -2.33
CA GLY A 140 14.58 -12.82 -3.76
C GLY A 140 14.50 -14.10 -4.58
N ARG A 141 13.75 -14.06 -5.69
CA ARG A 141 13.59 -15.20 -6.58
C ARG A 141 14.25 -14.96 -7.94
N LYS A 142 13.88 -13.90 -8.64
CA LYS A 142 14.51 -13.53 -9.92
C LYS A 142 14.16 -12.12 -10.38
N ILE A 143 14.99 -11.63 -11.31
CA ILE A 143 14.63 -10.61 -12.27
C ILE A 143 14.41 -11.32 -13.59
N GLY A 144 13.21 -11.20 -14.16
CA GLY A 144 12.80 -11.94 -15.35
C GLY A 144 12.34 -11.04 -16.49
N THR A 145 11.98 -11.66 -17.60
CA THR A 145 11.33 -10.98 -18.72
C THR A 145 9.89 -11.42 -18.83
N LEU A 146 9.00 -10.45 -19.14
CA LEU A 146 7.58 -10.70 -19.30
C LEU A 146 7.01 -9.82 -20.43
N SER A 147 6.19 -10.41 -21.31
CA SER A 147 5.57 -9.73 -22.45
C SER A 147 4.12 -9.36 -22.13
N VAL A 148 3.92 -8.35 -21.31
CA VAL A 148 2.59 -7.77 -21.01
C VAL A 148 2.55 -6.31 -21.43
N GLY A 149 1.35 -5.80 -21.75
CA GLY A 149 1.20 -4.47 -22.35
C GLY A 149 1.86 -3.35 -21.54
N MET A 150 1.72 -3.35 -20.23
CA MET A 150 2.32 -2.32 -19.35
C MET A 150 3.84 -2.38 -19.28
N LEU A 151 4.46 -3.46 -19.72
CA LEU A 151 5.91 -3.57 -19.85
C LEU A 151 6.38 -3.35 -21.29
N SER A 152 5.62 -3.86 -22.28
CA SER A 152 6.07 -3.91 -23.68
C SER A 152 5.68 -2.68 -24.50
N ASN A 153 4.49 -2.10 -24.25
CA ASN A 153 3.88 -1.12 -25.14
C ASN A 153 3.91 0.33 -24.61
N VAL A 154 4.46 0.53 -23.44
CA VAL A 154 4.69 1.88 -22.88
C VAL A 154 5.95 2.50 -23.45
N ARG A 155 5.95 3.82 -23.66
CA ARG A 155 7.06 4.60 -24.25
C ARG A 155 7.98 5.20 -23.17
N CYS A 156 8.27 4.40 -22.15
CA CYS A 156 9.18 4.75 -21.06
C CYS A 156 9.78 3.47 -20.46
N PRO A 157 10.84 3.56 -19.66
CA PRO A 157 11.29 2.45 -18.83
C PRO A 157 10.16 1.93 -17.96
N ALA A 158 10.00 0.60 -17.88
CA ALA A 158 8.88 -0.04 -17.20
C ALA A 158 9.33 -1.26 -16.39
N THR A 159 8.79 -1.41 -15.21
CA THR A 159 9.01 -2.56 -14.32
C THR A 159 7.71 -3.02 -13.68
N LEU A 160 7.61 -4.33 -13.41
CA LEU A 160 6.49 -4.95 -12.70
C LEU A 160 7.05 -5.74 -11.51
N ILE A 161 6.46 -5.54 -10.36
CA ILE A 161 6.83 -6.17 -9.09
C ILE A 161 5.77 -7.21 -8.75
N GLU A 162 6.19 -8.47 -8.67
CA GLU A 162 5.46 -9.58 -8.06
C GLU A 162 5.98 -9.72 -6.63
N ALA A 163 5.27 -9.14 -5.66
CA ALA A 163 5.80 -8.97 -4.32
C ALA A 163 5.81 -10.25 -3.46
N GLY A 164 5.22 -11.33 -3.95
CA GLY A 164 5.11 -12.64 -3.33
C GLY A 164 4.14 -13.53 -4.09
N PHE A 165 3.78 -14.67 -3.51
CA PHE A 165 2.85 -15.63 -4.11
C PHE A 165 1.57 -15.77 -3.27
N MET A 166 0.43 -15.42 -3.87
CA MET A 166 -0.88 -15.58 -3.21
C MET A 166 -1.26 -17.05 -2.99
N THR A 167 -0.59 -17.98 -3.67
CA THR A 167 -0.71 -19.43 -3.48
C THR A 167 0.27 -19.99 -2.45
N ASN A 168 1.06 -19.15 -1.78
CA ASN A 168 1.81 -19.54 -0.58
C ASN A 168 1.08 -19.01 0.64
N PHE A 169 0.74 -19.93 1.58
CA PHE A 169 -0.06 -19.56 2.75
C PHE A 169 0.55 -18.43 3.60
N THR A 170 1.86 -18.48 3.82
CA THR A 170 2.55 -17.44 4.61
C THR A 170 2.56 -16.10 3.88
N GLU A 171 2.79 -16.10 2.57
CA GLU A 171 2.82 -14.87 1.77
C GLU A 171 1.42 -14.32 1.50
N ALA A 172 0.40 -15.18 1.37
CA ALA A 172 -0.99 -14.76 1.25
C ALA A 172 -1.44 -13.87 2.43
N LYS A 173 -0.99 -14.17 3.65
CA LYS A 173 -1.25 -13.32 4.82
C LYS A 173 -0.62 -11.93 4.70
N LEU A 174 0.51 -11.80 4.01
CA LEU A 174 1.20 -10.53 3.83
C LEU A 174 0.44 -9.57 2.92
N MET A 175 -0.41 -10.06 2.02
CA MET A 175 -1.17 -9.21 1.08
C MET A 175 -1.95 -8.09 1.77
N LEU A 176 -2.50 -8.35 2.95
CA LEU A 176 -3.26 -7.34 3.72
C LEU A 176 -2.48 -6.77 4.91
N ASN A 177 -1.26 -7.27 5.16
CA ASN A 177 -0.45 -6.78 6.26
C ASN A 177 0.07 -5.36 5.96
N PRO A 178 -0.35 -4.33 6.75
CA PRO A 178 -0.04 -2.95 6.43
C PRO A 178 1.47 -2.62 6.50
N ILE A 179 2.23 -3.37 7.28
CA ILE A 179 3.69 -3.19 7.38
C ILE A 179 4.36 -3.69 6.10
N PHE A 180 3.98 -4.88 5.64
CA PHE A 180 4.53 -5.45 4.41
C PHE A 180 4.17 -4.60 3.18
N VAL A 181 2.90 -4.23 3.05
CA VAL A 181 2.41 -3.38 1.95
C VAL A 181 3.15 -2.03 1.91
N LEU A 182 3.35 -1.40 3.08
CA LEU A 182 4.16 -0.18 3.21
C LEU A 182 5.59 -0.41 2.69
N ASN A 183 6.23 -1.48 3.15
CA ASN A 183 7.63 -1.78 2.81
C ASN A 183 7.82 -2.07 1.32
N VAL A 184 6.84 -2.69 0.65
CA VAL A 184 6.88 -2.87 -0.81
C VAL A 184 6.85 -1.52 -1.53
N GLY A 185 5.94 -0.61 -1.17
CA GLY A 185 5.85 0.72 -1.78
C GLY A 185 7.07 1.59 -1.52
N GLU A 186 7.57 1.61 -0.28
CA GLU A 186 8.79 2.35 0.11
C GLU A 186 10.02 1.80 -0.60
N GLY A 187 10.18 0.48 -0.64
CA GLY A 187 11.30 -0.18 -1.34
C GLY A 187 11.28 0.11 -2.84
N ALA A 188 10.10 0.08 -3.47
CA ALA A 188 9.96 0.43 -4.87
C ALA A 188 10.38 1.90 -5.14
N CYS A 189 9.96 2.85 -4.28
CA CYS A 189 10.37 4.24 -4.40
C CYS A 189 11.87 4.43 -4.18
N ALA A 190 12.46 3.76 -3.18
CA ALA A 190 13.90 3.80 -2.94
C ALA A 190 14.69 3.28 -4.16
N GLY A 191 14.18 2.23 -4.84
CA GLY A 191 14.76 1.73 -6.09
C GLY A 191 14.66 2.71 -7.25
N VAL A 192 13.54 3.42 -7.38
CA VAL A 192 13.37 4.50 -8.36
C VAL A 192 14.32 5.67 -8.06
N CYS A 193 14.46 6.06 -6.79
CA CYS A 193 15.41 7.09 -6.38
C CYS A 193 16.85 6.74 -6.77
N GLU A 194 17.28 5.48 -6.50
CA GLU A 194 18.60 5.00 -6.88
C GLU A 194 18.81 4.99 -8.40
N TYR A 195 17.82 4.49 -9.16
CA TYR A 195 17.85 4.49 -10.62
C TYR A 195 17.98 5.90 -11.24
N LEU A 196 17.28 6.89 -10.68
CA LEU A 196 17.28 8.27 -11.18
C LEU A 196 18.37 9.16 -10.55
N ASN A 197 19.18 8.61 -9.64
CA ASN A 197 20.18 9.35 -8.86
C ASN A 197 19.57 10.55 -8.10
N VAL A 198 18.43 10.31 -7.47
CA VAL A 198 17.71 11.25 -6.59
C VAL A 198 17.80 10.75 -5.15
N PRO A 199 18.01 11.61 -4.14
CA PRO A 199 18.02 11.18 -2.75
C PRO A 199 16.68 10.57 -2.32
N TYR A 200 16.72 9.40 -1.69
CA TYR A 200 15.55 8.85 -1.02
C TYR A 200 15.32 9.57 0.31
N VAL A 201 14.12 10.09 0.52
CA VAL A 201 13.70 10.73 1.77
C VAL A 201 12.98 9.71 2.64
N GLU A 202 13.53 9.43 3.82
CA GLU A 202 12.92 8.48 4.76
C GLU A 202 11.54 8.92 5.26
N ARG A 203 10.69 7.94 5.60
CA ARG A 203 9.34 8.16 6.14
C ARG A 203 9.39 8.53 7.63
N THR A 204 9.90 9.70 7.93
CA THR A 204 9.92 10.28 9.29
C THR A 204 8.91 11.42 9.39
N LEU A 205 8.38 11.69 10.58
CA LEU A 205 7.43 12.80 10.77
C LEU A 205 8.05 14.17 10.47
N SER A 206 9.38 14.29 10.56
CA SER A 206 10.11 15.51 10.20
C SER A 206 10.12 15.80 8.70
N ALA A 207 9.88 14.78 7.87
CA ALA A 207 9.78 14.96 6.40
C ALA A 207 8.43 15.59 5.97
N TYR A 208 7.45 15.73 6.88
CA TYR A 208 6.12 16.23 6.56
C TYR A 208 5.90 17.64 7.12
N PRO A 209 5.73 18.64 6.25
CA PRO A 209 5.55 20.03 6.69
C PRO A 209 4.17 20.28 7.29
N VAL A 210 4.03 21.37 8.01
CA VAL A 210 2.70 21.88 8.39
C VAL A 210 2.02 22.46 7.15
N ILE A 211 0.83 21.94 6.83
CA ILE A 211 -0.01 22.42 5.71
C ILE A 211 -1.41 22.77 6.18
N ARG A 212 -2.06 23.71 5.49
CA ARG A 212 -3.37 24.27 5.83
C ARG A 212 -4.06 24.84 4.60
N GLN A 213 -5.26 25.34 4.73
CA GLN A 213 -5.97 25.99 3.64
C GLN A 213 -5.09 27.03 2.94
N GLY A 214 -5.06 26.96 1.61
CA GLY A 214 -4.17 27.75 0.75
C GLY A 214 -2.85 27.07 0.38
N SER A 215 -2.42 26.04 1.13
CA SER A 215 -1.23 25.23 0.76
C SER A 215 -1.44 24.50 -0.57
N ARG A 216 -0.33 24.27 -1.31
CA ARG A 216 -0.33 23.58 -2.61
C ARG A 216 0.85 22.61 -2.73
N GLY A 217 0.76 21.65 -3.66
CA GLY A 217 1.87 20.75 -4.04
C GLY A 217 1.77 19.35 -3.44
N ASN A 218 2.88 18.60 -3.53
CA ASN A 218 2.95 17.15 -3.28
C ASN A 218 2.39 16.72 -1.90
N PHE A 219 2.66 17.49 -0.84
CA PHE A 219 2.15 17.14 0.49
C PHE A 219 0.64 17.33 0.62
N VAL A 220 0.04 18.23 -0.19
CA VAL A 220 -1.43 18.33 -0.27
C VAL A 220 -2.00 17.16 -1.07
N VAL A 221 -1.34 16.76 -2.16
CA VAL A 221 -1.69 15.53 -2.90
C VAL A 221 -1.64 14.32 -1.97
N SER A 222 -0.54 14.16 -1.21
CA SER A 222 -0.40 13.07 -0.22
C SER A 222 -1.52 13.08 0.82
N LEU A 223 -1.86 14.26 1.35
CA LEU A 223 -2.96 14.44 2.29
C LEU A 223 -4.29 13.98 1.70
N GLN A 224 -4.60 14.40 0.47
CA GLN A 224 -5.83 14.05 -0.23
C GLN A 224 -5.94 12.53 -0.47
N TYR A 225 -4.85 11.87 -0.91
CA TYR A 225 -4.79 10.41 -1.02
C TYR A 225 -5.04 9.72 0.33
N LEU A 226 -4.38 10.18 1.39
CA LEU A 226 -4.55 9.60 2.73
C LEU A 226 -5.97 9.78 3.26
N LEU A 227 -6.58 10.96 3.08
CA LEU A 227 -7.97 11.20 3.47
C LEU A 227 -8.95 10.34 2.66
N ASN A 228 -8.67 10.09 1.38
CA ASN A 228 -9.50 9.22 0.56
C ASN A 228 -9.47 7.74 1.00
N MET A 229 -8.42 7.29 1.69
CA MET A 229 -8.44 5.98 2.38
C MET A 229 -9.51 5.90 3.47
N TYR A 230 -9.97 7.04 3.98
CA TYR A 230 -11.05 7.19 4.97
C TYR A 230 -12.35 7.69 4.33
N GLU A 231 -12.53 7.46 3.02
CA GLU A 231 -13.79 7.71 2.26
C GLU A 231 -14.18 9.19 2.13
N PHE A 232 -13.24 10.13 2.25
CA PHE A 232 -13.55 11.56 2.09
C PHE A 232 -13.78 11.99 0.63
N ASN A 233 -13.47 11.17 -0.36
CA ASN A 233 -13.75 11.37 -1.78
C ASN A 233 -13.28 12.74 -2.34
N LEU A 234 -12.06 13.13 -1.99
CA LEU A 234 -11.45 14.38 -2.45
C LEU A 234 -10.81 14.22 -3.83
N SER A 235 -10.82 15.29 -4.62
CA SER A 235 -9.90 15.42 -5.76
C SER A 235 -8.47 15.47 -5.25
N THR A 236 -7.56 14.74 -5.89
CA THR A 236 -6.11 14.72 -5.58
C THR A 236 -5.36 15.75 -6.41
N ASP A 237 -5.87 16.99 -6.41
CA ASP A 237 -5.40 18.11 -7.24
C ASP A 237 -4.22 18.90 -6.65
N GLY A 238 -3.82 18.58 -5.44
CA GLY A 238 -2.75 19.27 -4.72
C GLY A 238 -3.13 20.68 -4.26
N ILE A 239 -4.42 21.00 -4.16
CA ILE A 239 -4.92 22.29 -3.68
C ILE A 239 -5.64 22.11 -2.35
N PHE A 240 -5.13 22.66 -1.27
CA PHE A 240 -5.78 22.63 0.03
C PHE A 240 -6.90 23.66 0.08
N GLY A 241 -8.04 23.32 -0.53
CA GLY A 241 -9.24 24.16 -0.59
C GLY A 241 -10.18 23.93 0.59
N ALA A 242 -11.39 24.51 0.49
CA ALA A 242 -12.42 24.37 1.52
C ALA A 242 -12.90 22.91 1.71
N GLY A 243 -12.93 22.10 0.62
CA GLY A 243 -13.25 20.67 0.68
C GLY A 243 -12.25 19.90 1.51
N THR A 244 -10.94 20.09 1.23
CA THR A 244 -9.85 19.48 1.99
C THR A 244 -9.88 19.94 3.45
N THR A 245 -10.18 21.22 3.72
CA THR A 245 -10.29 21.75 5.09
C THR A 245 -11.39 21.03 5.89
N ARG A 246 -12.57 20.84 5.29
CA ARG A 246 -13.69 20.11 5.96
C ARG A 246 -13.30 18.66 6.26
N ALA A 247 -12.68 17.98 5.29
CA ALA A 247 -12.22 16.61 5.46
C ALA A 247 -11.17 16.49 6.58
N VAL A 248 -10.19 17.40 6.63
CA VAL A 248 -9.18 17.45 7.70
C VAL A 248 -9.84 17.63 9.07
N LYS A 249 -10.75 18.60 9.23
CA LYS A 249 -11.46 18.81 10.51
C LYS A 249 -12.26 17.59 10.95
N GLN A 250 -12.95 16.95 10.01
CA GLN A 250 -13.69 15.72 10.32
C GLN A 250 -12.75 14.57 10.69
N PHE A 251 -11.63 14.40 9.96
CA PHE A 251 -10.60 13.41 10.29
C PHE A 251 -10.01 13.67 11.68
N GLN A 252 -9.70 14.92 12.02
CA GLN A 252 -9.18 15.31 13.32
C GLN A 252 -10.18 14.96 14.43
N THR A 253 -11.46 15.33 14.26
CA THR A 253 -12.53 14.96 15.20
C THR A 253 -12.60 13.44 15.40
N ASN A 254 -12.62 12.67 14.31
CA ASN A 254 -12.68 11.20 14.36
C ASN A 254 -11.48 10.58 15.07
N ASN A 255 -10.34 11.26 15.09
CA ASN A 255 -9.10 10.79 15.72
C ASN A 255 -8.82 11.47 17.08
N ASN A 256 -9.79 12.13 17.69
CA ASN A 256 -9.66 12.84 18.97
C ASN A 256 -8.55 13.91 18.99
N LEU A 257 -8.35 14.57 17.83
CA LEU A 257 -7.43 15.69 17.68
C LEU A 257 -8.19 17.02 17.69
N THR A 258 -7.51 18.13 17.94
CA THR A 258 -8.08 19.46 17.77
C THR A 258 -8.49 19.67 16.31
N ALA A 259 -9.78 19.95 16.06
CA ALA A 259 -10.33 20.09 14.72
C ALA A 259 -10.12 21.52 14.16
N ASP A 260 -8.86 21.94 14.08
CA ASP A 260 -8.43 23.27 13.60
C ASP A 260 -8.33 23.37 12.07
N GLY A 261 -8.27 22.23 11.38
CA GLY A 261 -8.08 22.16 9.93
C GLY A 261 -6.62 22.36 9.49
N ILE A 262 -5.67 22.29 10.44
CA ILE A 262 -4.23 22.39 10.17
C ILE A 262 -3.62 20.99 10.28
N VAL A 263 -2.90 20.58 9.25
CA VAL A 263 -2.22 19.28 9.24
C VAL A 263 -0.81 19.49 9.78
N GLY A 264 -0.71 19.44 11.10
CA GLY A 264 0.56 19.46 11.83
C GLY A 264 1.02 18.05 12.19
N ARG A 265 2.04 17.95 13.08
CA ARG A 265 2.67 16.69 13.48
C ARG A 265 1.67 15.64 13.95
N ALA A 266 0.72 15.99 14.82
CA ALA A 266 -0.26 15.03 15.36
C ALA A 266 -1.20 14.51 14.26
N THR A 267 -1.66 15.38 13.35
CA THR A 267 -2.52 14.99 12.24
C THR A 267 -1.77 14.09 11.24
N TRP A 268 -0.52 14.42 10.88
CA TRP A 268 0.31 13.54 10.07
C TRP A 268 0.57 12.19 10.73
N GLN A 269 0.85 12.17 12.02
CA GLN A 269 1.06 10.93 12.78
C GLN A 269 -0.17 10.00 12.70
N ALA A 270 -1.37 10.55 12.84
CA ALA A 270 -2.62 9.81 12.74
C ALA A 270 -2.88 9.32 11.29
N LEU A 271 -2.68 10.19 10.28
CA LEU A 271 -2.85 9.84 8.86
C LEU A 271 -1.91 8.72 8.42
N LEU A 272 -0.66 8.81 8.82
CA LEU A 272 0.38 7.86 8.42
C LEU A 272 0.43 6.61 9.30
N ASN A 273 -0.30 6.57 10.41
CA ASN A 273 -0.22 5.52 11.42
C ASN A 273 1.23 5.19 11.86
N THR A 274 2.07 6.22 12.01
CA THR A 274 3.49 6.03 12.36
C THR A 274 3.70 5.57 13.80
N ASN A 275 2.69 5.72 14.66
CA ASN A 275 2.71 5.25 16.04
C ASN A 275 1.32 4.83 16.52
N PRO A 276 0.70 3.78 15.92
CA PRO A 276 -0.61 3.32 16.35
C PRO A 276 -0.59 2.80 17.80
N SER A 277 0.56 2.29 18.27
CA SER A 277 0.73 1.75 19.62
C SER A 277 0.66 2.81 20.74
N SER A 278 0.69 4.09 20.40
CA SER A 278 0.47 5.17 21.39
C SER A 278 -1.00 5.29 21.82
N GLN A 279 -1.93 4.63 21.10
CA GLN A 279 -3.35 4.71 21.36
C GLN A 279 -3.85 3.43 22.06
N VAL A 280 -4.64 3.62 23.13
CA VAL A 280 -5.42 2.52 23.71
C VAL A 280 -6.75 2.44 22.97
N LEU A 281 -7.02 1.28 22.35
CA LEU A 281 -8.23 1.06 21.57
C LEU A 281 -9.16 0.08 22.31
N ARG A 282 -10.46 0.39 22.28
CA ARG A 282 -11.52 -0.42 22.90
C ARG A 282 -12.83 -0.21 22.16
N ARG A 283 -13.83 -0.99 22.48
CA ARG A 283 -15.16 -0.85 21.91
C ARG A 283 -15.64 0.61 21.96
N GLY A 284 -16.10 1.10 20.82
CA GLY A 284 -16.49 2.50 20.62
C GLY A 284 -15.39 3.41 20.05
N SER A 285 -14.10 3.00 20.05
CA SER A 285 -13.05 3.76 19.38
C SER A 285 -13.30 3.87 17.88
N ARG A 286 -13.06 5.07 17.31
CA ARG A 286 -13.27 5.37 15.88
C ARG A 286 -12.10 6.18 15.36
N THR A 287 -10.97 5.53 15.12
CA THR A 287 -9.72 6.20 14.73
C THR A 287 -9.04 5.47 13.58
N SER A 288 -8.09 6.14 12.95
CA SER A 288 -7.22 5.53 11.95
C SER A 288 -6.46 4.31 12.50
N ALA A 289 -6.10 4.33 13.78
CA ALA A 289 -5.44 3.21 14.44
C ALA A 289 -6.37 1.98 14.56
N VAL A 290 -7.68 2.15 14.61
CA VAL A 290 -8.62 1.01 14.57
C VAL A 290 -8.61 0.36 13.19
N MET A 291 -8.63 1.13 12.10
CA MET A 291 -8.52 0.57 10.75
C MET A 291 -7.19 -0.18 10.56
N TYR A 292 -6.11 0.37 11.07
CA TYR A 292 -4.80 -0.30 11.06
C TYR A 292 -4.83 -1.63 11.83
N LEU A 293 -5.43 -1.65 13.02
CA LEU A 293 -5.66 -2.84 13.83
C LEU A 293 -6.50 -3.89 13.09
N GLN A 294 -7.60 -3.48 12.47
CA GLN A 294 -8.49 -4.36 11.70
C GLN A 294 -7.72 -5.04 10.55
N ARG A 295 -6.87 -4.31 9.84
CA ARG A 295 -6.00 -4.86 8.78
C ARG A 295 -5.00 -5.88 9.32
N LEU A 296 -4.35 -5.59 10.45
CA LEU A 296 -3.44 -6.53 11.10
C LEU A 296 -4.18 -7.81 11.53
N LEU A 297 -5.30 -7.69 12.22
CA LEU A 297 -6.09 -8.83 12.66
C LEU A 297 -6.54 -9.71 11.47
N LEU A 298 -7.03 -9.07 10.40
CA LEU A 298 -7.44 -9.79 9.20
C LEU A 298 -6.26 -10.49 8.52
N SER A 299 -5.09 -9.83 8.43
CA SER A 299 -3.88 -10.45 7.89
C SER A 299 -3.40 -11.63 8.73
N TYR A 300 -3.74 -11.66 10.00
CA TYR A 300 -3.46 -12.76 10.94
C TYR A 300 -4.57 -13.80 11.01
N LEU A 301 -5.57 -13.70 10.12
CA LEU A 301 -6.71 -14.60 9.99
C LEU A 301 -7.69 -14.55 11.16
N TYR A 302 -7.81 -13.43 11.84
CA TYR A 302 -8.93 -13.16 12.74
C TYR A 302 -10.07 -12.53 11.94
N PRO A 303 -11.32 -13.05 12.09
CA PRO A 303 -12.44 -12.59 11.28
C PRO A 303 -12.74 -11.11 11.48
N ILE A 304 -12.54 -10.34 10.41
CA ILE A 304 -12.93 -8.93 10.27
C ILE A 304 -13.60 -8.79 8.91
N THR A 305 -14.86 -8.40 8.91
CA THR A 305 -15.64 -8.21 7.68
C THR A 305 -15.43 -6.81 7.09
N ASN A 306 -15.47 -5.78 7.95
CA ASN A 306 -15.38 -4.39 7.54
C ASN A 306 -14.09 -3.74 8.06
N LEU A 307 -13.37 -3.11 7.16
CA LEU A 307 -12.19 -2.29 7.48
C LEU A 307 -12.63 -0.81 7.55
N ASP A 308 -13.49 -0.50 8.52
CA ASP A 308 -14.22 0.78 8.64
C ASP A 308 -13.64 1.75 9.68
N GLY A 309 -12.60 1.32 10.41
CA GLY A 309 -12.02 2.11 11.50
C GLY A 309 -12.92 2.23 12.74
N ILE A 310 -13.96 1.39 12.86
CA ILE A 310 -14.87 1.36 13.99
C ILE A 310 -14.59 0.12 14.85
N PHE A 311 -14.20 0.32 16.10
CA PHE A 311 -14.01 -0.78 17.04
C PHE A 311 -15.38 -1.26 17.55
N GLY A 312 -16.05 -2.08 16.74
CA GLY A 312 -17.32 -2.70 17.04
C GLY A 312 -17.17 -4.04 17.77
N ALA A 313 -18.28 -4.75 17.91
CA ALA A 313 -18.31 -6.06 18.57
C ALA A 313 -17.47 -7.12 17.83
N GLU A 314 -17.39 -7.05 16.49
CA GLU A 314 -16.56 -7.95 15.68
C GLU A 314 -15.08 -7.73 15.98
N THR A 315 -14.62 -6.47 15.94
CA THR A 315 -13.23 -6.12 16.27
C THR A 315 -12.88 -6.54 17.70
N GLU A 316 -13.78 -6.35 18.68
CA GLU A 316 -13.57 -6.77 20.06
C GLU A 316 -13.40 -8.29 20.17
N ARG A 317 -14.26 -9.08 19.50
CA ARG A 317 -14.13 -10.56 19.48
C ARG A 317 -12.79 -11.00 18.88
N ALA A 318 -12.39 -10.39 17.76
CA ALA A 318 -11.11 -10.68 17.12
C ALA A 318 -9.92 -10.34 18.04
N VAL A 319 -9.97 -9.20 18.75
CA VAL A 319 -8.94 -8.82 19.73
C VAL A 319 -8.87 -9.81 20.88
N ARG A 320 -10.00 -10.19 21.48
CA ARG A 320 -10.03 -11.19 22.56
C ARG A 320 -9.46 -12.55 22.12
N ALA A 321 -9.82 -13.00 20.92
CA ALA A 321 -9.27 -14.23 20.35
C ALA A 321 -7.75 -14.12 20.16
N PHE A 322 -7.29 -13.01 19.59
CA PHE A 322 -5.85 -12.74 19.45
C PHE A 322 -5.13 -12.74 20.81
N GLN A 323 -5.69 -12.06 21.81
CA GLN A 323 -5.11 -11.99 23.16
C GLN A 323 -4.99 -13.38 23.78
N THR A 324 -6.07 -14.19 23.72
CA THR A 324 -6.07 -15.57 24.23
C THR A 324 -4.97 -16.41 23.58
N GLU A 325 -4.88 -16.39 22.24
CA GLU A 325 -3.93 -17.21 21.49
C GLU A 325 -2.46 -16.76 21.70
N ASN A 326 -2.24 -15.51 22.14
CA ASN A 326 -0.91 -14.97 22.43
C ASN A 326 -0.60 -14.88 23.93
N GLY A 327 -1.37 -15.57 24.80
CA GLY A 327 -1.12 -15.63 26.23
C GLY A 327 -1.31 -14.31 26.97
N LEU A 328 -2.14 -13.41 26.44
CA LEU A 328 -2.47 -12.13 27.06
C LEU A 328 -3.82 -12.20 27.78
N THR A 329 -4.06 -11.27 28.70
CA THR A 329 -5.39 -11.08 29.29
C THR A 329 -6.38 -10.72 28.19
N ALA A 330 -7.43 -11.55 28.01
CA ALA A 330 -8.43 -11.38 26.96
C ALA A 330 -9.50 -10.33 27.35
N ASP A 331 -9.09 -9.10 27.64
CA ASP A 331 -9.95 -8.00 28.05
C ASP A 331 -10.62 -7.25 26.89
N GLY A 332 -10.20 -7.53 25.65
CA GLY A 332 -10.70 -6.87 24.45
C GLY A 332 -10.18 -5.43 24.29
N ILE A 333 -9.16 -5.03 25.06
CA ILE A 333 -8.55 -3.71 25.01
C ILE A 333 -7.17 -3.81 24.35
N VAL A 334 -6.92 -3.01 23.36
CA VAL A 334 -5.62 -2.96 22.69
C VAL A 334 -4.76 -1.88 23.35
N GLY A 335 -4.06 -2.30 24.39
CA GLY A 335 -3.03 -1.50 25.09
C GLY A 335 -1.61 -1.85 24.61
N PRO A 336 -0.56 -1.32 25.29
CA PRO A 336 0.84 -1.52 24.90
C PRO A 336 1.26 -2.99 24.75
N ALA A 337 0.78 -3.87 25.63
CA ALA A 337 1.08 -5.30 25.57
C ALA A 337 0.48 -5.96 24.32
N THR A 338 -0.78 -5.66 24.02
CA THR A 338 -1.47 -6.18 22.83
C THR A 338 -0.84 -5.65 21.55
N TRP A 339 -0.49 -4.36 21.49
CA TRP A 339 0.22 -3.79 20.35
C TRP A 339 1.57 -4.46 20.10
N ARG A 340 2.35 -4.68 21.16
CA ARG A 340 3.65 -5.38 21.06
C ARG A 340 3.47 -6.79 20.51
N ALA A 341 2.49 -7.52 20.99
CA ALA A 341 2.19 -8.85 20.48
C ALA A 341 1.75 -8.81 19.01
N LEU A 342 0.90 -7.86 18.61
CA LEU A 342 0.47 -7.68 17.21
C LEU A 342 1.65 -7.43 16.27
N PHE A 343 2.63 -6.61 16.65
CA PHE A 343 3.79 -6.34 15.80
C PHE A 343 4.77 -7.51 15.68
N ASN A 344 4.76 -8.42 16.65
CA ASN A 344 5.61 -9.61 16.67
C ASN A 344 4.89 -10.88 16.17
N SER A 345 3.60 -10.79 15.87
CA SER A 345 2.81 -11.96 15.44
C SER A 345 3.13 -12.36 14.01
N VAL A 346 3.08 -13.66 13.77
CA VAL A 346 3.07 -14.25 12.42
C VAL A 346 1.66 -14.66 11.98
N GLY A 347 0.66 -14.40 12.83
CA GLY A 347 -0.74 -14.82 12.63
C GLY A 347 -0.95 -16.33 12.83
N ARG A 348 -2.18 -16.78 12.55
CA ARG A 348 -2.58 -18.20 12.69
C ARG A 348 -1.85 -19.11 11.71
N PRO A 349 -1.55 -20.36 12.10
CA PRO A 349 -0.95 -21.35 11.21
C PRO A 349 -1.93 -21.80 10.13
N GLN A 350 -1.43 -22.50 9.13
CA GLN A 350 -2.25 -23.30 8.22
C GLN A 350 -2.63 -24.58 8.95
N THR A 351 -3.91 -24.89 9.03
CA THR A 351 -4.43 -26.13 9.62
C THR A 351 -4.47 -27.26 8.62
#